data_932f5dbe736a8cc4cede4625012caac6
#
_entry.id   932f5dbe736a8cc4cede4625012caac6
#
_cell.length_a   1.000
_cell.length_b   1.000
_cell.length_c   1.000
_cell.angle_alpha   90.00
_cell.angle_beta   90.00
_cell.angle_gamma   90.00
#
_symmetry.space_group_name_H-M   'P 1'
#
loop_
_entity.id
_entity.type
_entity.pdbx_description
1 polymer ?
#
loop_
_entity_poly.entity_id
_entity_poly.type
_entity_poly.pdbx_seq_one_letter_code
_entity_poly.pdbx_strand_id
1 'polypeptide(L)'
;MKKLILGIAVLSTSLAFAQTTTKTSSSSDVRFGVKGGMNVSSLSKDAGLEDQKSKIGFNAGIFATIPVAESFSIQPEVLYSQYGAKIENTDEFTVLGTTTRNVESYSTNLDYIAVPVMFQYNFVPNFYVEAGPEFGFLVGAKNKGDRTTTVTTGSNTSTSSASYSDKIDKDNLNTFNFGIGLGAGYYFTDNIGITARYVAGVTDVAKDRPNGSDAIRNNTFQVGLAYKF
;
A
#
# COMPACT_ATOMS: atom_id res chain seq x y z
N MET A 1 21.25 -11.06 6.05
CA MET A 1 20.56 -11.53 7.27
C MET A 1 21.07 -10.87 8.55
N LYS A 2 22.38 -10.66 8.77
CA LYS A 2 22.91 -10.02 10.00
C LYS A 2 22.47 -8.55 10.22
N LYS A 3 22.18 -7.79 9.15
CA LYS A 3 21.74 -6.37 9.24
C LYS A 3 20.27 -6.21 9.62
N LEU A 4 19.44 -7.23 9.37
CA LEU A 4 18.01 -7.21 9.74
C LEU A 4 17.81 -7.44 11.24
N ILE A 5 18.68 -8.27 11.84
CA ILE A 5 18.64 -8.59 13.28
C ILE A 5 19.01 -7.36 14.12
N LEU A 6 19.89 -6.49 13.61
CA LEU A 6 20.27 -5.25 14.33
C LEU A 6 19.10 -4.24 14.39
N GLY A 7 18.27 -4.17 13.35
CA GLY A 7 17.07 -3.30 13.33
C GLY A 7 16.00 -3.73 14.34
N ILE A 8 15.83 -5.03 14.52
CA ILE A 8 14.86 -5.59 15.49
C ILE A 8 15.35 -5.39 16.93
N ALA A 9 16.67 -5.49 17.16
CA ALA A 9 17.27 -5.28 18.49
C ALA A 9 17.15 -3.82 18.98
N VAL A 10 17.22 -2.82 18.07
CA VAL A 10 17.05 -1.41 18.42
C VAL A 10 15.59 -1.09 18.77
N LEU A 11 14.62 -1.73 18.10
CA LEU A 11 13.20 -1.59 18.43
C LEU A 11 12.83 -2.24 19.79
N SER A 12 13.49 -3.34 20.14
CA SER A 12 13.21 -4.02 21.42
C SER A 12 13.78 -3.27 22.63
N THR A 13 14.86 -2.51 22.49
CA THR A 13 15.42 -1.71 23.60
C THR A 13 14.60 -0.47 23.91
N SER A 14 13.90 0.12 22.92
CA SER A 14 13.02 1.27 23.14
C SER A 14 11.73 0.90 23.90
N LEU A 15 11.29 -0.35 23.83
CA LEU A 15 10.12 -0.84 24.58
C LEU A 15 10.41 -1.06 26.07
N ALA A 16 11.67 -1.30 26.45
CA ALA A 16 12.07 -1.51 27.85
C ALA A 16 12.07 -0.21 28.70
N PHE A 17 12.23 0.96 28.07
CA PHE A 17 12.21 2.25 28.76
C PHE A 17 10.80 2.78 29.04
N ALA A 18 9.75 2.18 28.47
CA ALA A 18 8.36 2.62 28.66
C ALA A 18 7.73 2.12 29.99
N GLN A 19 8.42 1.26 30.75
CA GLN A 19 7.85 0.63 31.95
C GLN A 19 8.21 1.30 33.27
N THR A 20 8.94 2.41 33.27
CA THR A 20 9.34 3.08 34.51
C THR A 20 8.97 4.56 34.45
N THR A 21 7.71 4.89 34.67
CA THR A 21 7.34 6.26 35.05
C THR A 21 6.16 6.27 35.99
N THR A 22 6.44 6.78 37.16
CA THR A 22 5.56 7.18 38.23
C THR A 22 4.40 8.03 37.69
N LYS A 23 3.17 7.69 38.08
CA LYS A 23 1.97 8.48 37.77
C LYS A 23 2.11 9.93 38.23
N THR A 24 2.27 10.83 37.28
CA THR A 24 1.89 12.22 37.41
C THR A 24 0.87 12.49 36.31
N SER A 25 -0.32 12.86 36.69
CA SER A 25 -1.47 13.09 35.82
C SER A 25 -1.25 14.29 34.91
N SER A 26 -0.77 14.04 33.73
CA SER A 26 -0.98 14.88 32.55
C SER A 26 -1.09 13.97 31.32
N SER A 27 -2.00 14.26 30.43
CA SER A 27 -2.41 13.46 29.25
C SER A 27 -1.33 13.34 28.16
N SER A 28 -0.09 13.02 28.54
CA SER A 28 1.07 12.98 27.65
C SER A 28 1.69 11.59 27.50
N ASP A 29 0.94 10.52 27.82
CA ASP A 29 1.46 9.17 27.71
C ASP A 29 1.46 8.69 26.26
N VAL A 30 2.61 8.18 25.81
CA VAL A 30 2.72 7.50 24.52
C VAL A 30 1.83 6.27 24.53
N ARG A 31 0.93 6.17 23.55
CA ARG A 31 0.03 5.02 23.40
C ARG A 31 0.44 4.20 22.20
N PHE A 32 0.67 2.92 22.40
CA PHE A 32 0.93 1.96 21.34
C PHE A 32 -0.38 1.37 20.82
N GLY A 33 -0.35 0.85 19.59
CA GLY A 33 -1.53 0.22 19.01
C GLY A 33 -1.19 -0.64 17.82
N VAL A 34 -2.21 -1.33 17.35
CA VAL A 34 -2.21 -2.11 16.13
C VAL A 34 -3.26 -1.56 15.17
N LYS A 35 -3.01 -1.64 13.90
CA LYS A 35 -4.01 -1.29 12.87
C LYS A 35 -4.00 -2.29 11.73
N GLY A 36 -5.14 -2.42 11.07
CA GLY A 36 -5.29 -3.24 9.89
C GLY A 36 -6.47 -2.79 9.06
N GLY A 37 -6.37 -2.94 7.75
CA GLY A 37 -7.38 -2.45 6.85
C GLY A 37 -7.18 -2.87 5.40
N MET A 38 -8.00 -2.27 4.54
CA MET A 38 -7.96 -2.47 3.10
C MET A 38 -7.29 -1.28 2.42
N ASN A 39 -6.57 -1.57 1.36
CA ASN A 39 -5.99 -0.62 0.42
C ASN A 39 -6.76 -0.71 -0.90
N VAL A 40 -7.16 0.44 -1.44
CA VAL A 40 -7.57 0.56 -2.84
C VAL A 40 -6.46 1.36 -3.52
N SER A 41 -5.61 0.66 -4.25
CA SER A 41 -4.43 1.24 -4.88
C SER A 41 -4.57 1.30 -6.40
N SER A 42 -3.93 2.29 -7.01
CA SER A 42 -3.79 2.46 -8.45
C SER A 42 -2.41 3.02 -8.75
N LEU A 43 -1.90 2.71 -9.94
CA LEU A 43 -0.73 3.38 -10.47
C LEU A 43 -1.18 4.65 -11.21
N SER A 44 -0.35 5.70 -11.32
CA SER A 44 -0.74 6.88 -12.09
C SER A 44 -0.92 6.51 -13.55
N LYS A 45 -1.91 7.13 -14.20
CA LYS A 45 -2.15 6.95 -15.63
C LYS A 45 -1.05 7.67 -16.40
N ASP A 46 -0.15 6.90 -16.95
CA ASP A 46 0.88 7.42 -17.82
C ASP A 46 1.12 6.51 -19.01
N ALA A 47 1.30 7.12 -20.16
CA ALA A 47 1.72 6.57 -21.45
C ALA A 47 1.63 5.02 -21.58
N GLY A 48 0.48 4.50 -21.98
CA GLY A 48 0.29 3.08 -22.30
C GLY A 48 -0.38 2.23 -21.21
N LEU A 49 -0.87 2.86 -20.14
CA LEU A 49 -1.60 2.19 -19.07
C LEU A 49 -3.07 2.69 -19.00
N GLU A 50 -3.70 2.91 -20.14
CA GLU A 50 -5.05 3.48 -20.22
C GLU A 50 -6.14 2.61 -19.59
N ASP A 51 -5.95 1.27 -19.58
CA ASP A 51 -6.92 0.29 -19.06
C ASP A 51 -6.64 -0.17 -17.63
N GLN A 52 -5.95 0.66 -16.83
CA GLN A 52 -5.71 0.33 -15.43
C GLN A 52 -6.96 0.49 -14.56
N LYS A 53 -7.19 -0.54 -13.77
CA LYS A 53 -8.20 -0.56 -12.70
C LYS A 53 -7.53 -0.54 -11.34
N SER A 54 -8.24 0.02 -10.36
CA SER A 54 -7.79 -0.05 -8.98
C SER A 54 -7.72 -1.48 -8.47
N LYS A 55 -6.72 -1.77 -7.65
CA LYS A 55 -6.52 -3.06 -7.01
C LYS A 55 -6.85 -2.97 -5.53
N ILE A 56 -7.56 -3.96 -5.01
CA ILE A 56 -7.78 -4.13 -3.58
C ILE A 56 -6.60 -4.92 -3.00
N GLY A 57 -6.02 -4.40 -1.95
CA GLY A 57 -4.99 -5.02 -1.12
C GLY A 57 -5.34 -4.88 0.36
N PHE A 58 -4.40 -5.20 1.24
CA PHE A 58 -4.55 -4.99 2.68
C PHE A 58 -3.31 -4.30 3.26
N ASN A 59 -3.49 -3.73 4.44
CA ASN A 59 -2.40 -3.28 5.31
C ASN A 59 -2.61 -3.79 6.72
N ALA A 60 -1.52 -4.03 7.44
CA ALA A 60 -1.55 -4.38 8.85
C ALA A 60 -0.21 -4.03 9.50
N GLY A 61 -0.25 -3.59 10.76
CA GLY A 61 0.97 -3.29 11.51
C GLY A 61 0.73 -2.61 12.83
N ILE A 62 1.75 -1.93 13.29
CA ILE A 62 1.80 -1.28 14.61
C ILE A 62 2.01 0.22 14.48
N PHE A 63 1.60 0.95 15.49
CA PHE A 63 1.82 2.38 15.59
C PHE A 63 2.07 2.81 17.04
N ALA A 64 2.64 4.01 17.19
CA ALA A 64 2.73 4.70 18.46
C ALA A 64 2.15 6.10 18.30
N THR A 65 1.21 6.51 19.15
CA THR A 65 0.69 7.87 19.23
C THR A 65 1.45 8.61 20.31
N ILE A 66 2.19 9.64 19.94
CA ILE A 66 3.05 10.46 20.81
C ILE A 66 2.42 11.85 20.90
N PRO A 67 1.71 12.19 22.00
CA PRO A 67 1.22 13.54 22.21
C PRO A 67 2.37 14.53 22.33
N VAL A 68 2.35 15.60 21.55
CA VAL A 68 3.38 16.66 21.57
C VAL A 68 2.83 17.99 22.06
N ALA A 69 1.50 18.15 21.98
CA ALA A 69 0.74 19.27 22.56
C ALA A 69 -0.70 18.81 22.83
N GLU A 70 -1.52 19.67 23.46
CA GLU A 70 -2.90 19.35 23.87
C GLU A 70 -3.76 18.78 22.73
N SER A 71 -3.63 19.32 21.53
CA SER A 71 -4.38 18.88 20.33
C SER A 71 -3.51 18.26 19.24
N PHE A 72 -2.19 18.12 19.45
CA PHE A 72 -1.26 17.60 18.47
C PHE A 72 -0.58 16.32 18.91
N SER A 73 -0.49 15.37 18.02
CA SER A 73 0.26 14.13 18.19
C SER A 73 1.10 13.81 16.96
N ILE A 74 2.17 13.06 17.14
CA ILE A 74 2.93 12.45 16.07
C ILE A 74 2.69 10.94 16.14
N GLN A 75 2.36 10.33 15.01
CA GLN A 75 2.11 8.90 14.95
C GLN A 75 3.05 8.23 13.93
N PRO A 76 4.22 7.75 14.36
CA PRO A 76 5.02 6.81 13.58
C PRO A 76 4.33 5.45 13.53
N GLU A 77 4.42 4.81 12.35
CA GLU A 77 3.82 3.50 12.10
C GLU A 77 4.80 2.59 11.37
N VAL A 78 4.64 1.28 11.51
CA VAL A 78 5.29 0.27 10.68
C VAL A 78 4.22 -0.68 10.18
N LEU A 79 3.98 -0.68 8.87
CA LEU A 79 2.91 -1.43 8.24
C LEU A 79 3.47 -2.35 7.15
N TYR A 80 2.99 -3.58 7.11
CA TYR A 80 3.00 -4.33 5.86
C TYR A 80 1.84 -3.83 5.00
N SER A 81 2.10 -3.46 3.75
CA SER A 81 1.11 -2.84 2.89
C SER A 81 1.20 -3.37 1.46
N GLN A 82 0.08 -3.83 0.93
CA GLN A 82 -0.02 -4.29 -0.46
C GLN A 82 -0.55 -3.18 -1.35
N TYR A 83 0.25 -2.80 -2.35
CA TYR A 83 -0.08 -1.82 -3.39
C TYR A 83 -0.13 -2.47 -4.77
N GLY A 84 -0.37 -1.66 -5.80
CA GLY A 84 -0.33 -2.06 -7.20
C GLY A 84 -1.57 -1.66 -7.99
N ALA A 85 -1.76 -2.30 -9.14
CA ALA A 85 -2.88 -2.07 -10.04
C ALA A 85 -3.36 -3.38 -10.68
N LYS A 86 -4.58 -3.38 -11.19
CA LYS A 86 -5.11 -4.41 -12.07
C LYS A 86 -5.05 -3.90 -13.51
N ILE A 87 -4.63 -4.76 -14.42
CA ILE A 87 -4.49 -4.46 -15.85
C ILE A 87 -5.28 -5.50 -16.62
N GLU A 88 -6.05 -5.05 -17.61
CA GLU A 88 -6.80 -5.92 -18.52
C GLU A 88 -6.39 -5.55 -19.94
N ASN A 89 -5.82 -6.52 -20.68
CA ASN A 89 -5.45 -6.36 -22.09
C ASN A 89 -6.31 -7.30 -22.92
N THR A 90 -6.76 -6.82 -24.07
CA THR A 90 -7.47 -7.64 -25.06
C THR A 90 -6.82 -7.42 -26.42
N ASP A 91 -6.31 -8.49 -27.01
CA ASP A 91 -5.78 -8.52 -28.36
C ASP A 91 -6.63 -9.44 -29.20
N GLU A 92 -7.02 -8.97 -30.39
CA GLU A 92 -7.78 -9.75 -31.35
C GLU A 92 -7.18 -9.60 -32.75
N PHE A 93 -6.95 -10.71 -33.42
CA PHE A 93 -6.46 -10.73 -34.79
C PHE A 93 -7.11 -11.85 -35.59
N THR A 94 -7.29 -11.62 -36.90
CA THR A 94 -7.87 -12.60 -37.82
C THR A 94 -6.88 -12.92 -38.94
N VAL A 95 -6.60 -14.22 -39.11
CA VAL A 95 -5.75 -14.73 -40.18
C VAL A 95 -6.46 -15.87 -40.89
N LEU A 96 -6.57 -15.80 -42.21
CA LEU A 96 -7.18 -16.85 -43.07
C LEU A 96 -8.55 -17.33 -42.57
N GLY A 97 -9.42 -16.42 -42.10
CA GLY A 97 -10.76 -16.74 -41.63
C GLY A 97 -10.82 -17.35 -40.21
N THR A 98 -9.68 -17.39 -39.51
CA THR A 98 -9.60 -17.76 -38.11
C THR A 98 -9.35 -16.53 -37.27
N THR A 99 -10.25 -16.22 -36.34
CA THR A 99 -10.12 -15.13 -35.36
C THR A 99 -9.58 -15.67 -34.05
N THR A 100 -8.49 -15.11 -33.57
CA THR A 100 -7.91 -15.39 -32.25
C THR A 100 -8.07 -14.15 -31.37
N ARG A 101 -8.75 -14.33 -30.23
CA ARG A 101 -8.92 -13.32 -29.20
C ARG A 101 -8.21 -13.74 -27.93
N ASN A 102 -7.27 -12.95 -27.46
CA ASN A 102 -6.57 -13.12 -26.20
C ASN A 102 -7.05 -12.05 -25.21
N VAL A 103 -7.56 -12.50 -24.10
CA VAL A 103 -7.91 -11.63 -22.95
C VAL A 103 -6.95 -11.97 -21.82
N GLU A 104 -6.16 -11.01 -21.41
CA GLU A 104 -5.25 -11.14 -20.28
C GLU A 104 -5.68 -10.16 -19.18
N SER A 105 -6.01 -10.70 -18.00
CA SER A 105 -6.37 -9.92 -16.82
C SER A 105 -5.41 -10.26 -15.69
N TYR A 106 -4.58 -9.30 -15.27
CA TYR A 106 -3.62 -9.53 -14.20
C TYR A 106 -3.54 -8.38 -13.21
N SER A 107 -3.11 -8.71 -12.00
CA SER A 107 -2.84 -7.76 -10.93
C SER A 107 -1.34 -7.72 -10.67
N THR A 108 -0.75 -6.54 -10.78
CA THR A 108 0.58 -6.26 -10.27
C THR A 108 0.46 -6.06 -8.76
N ASN A 109 1.13 -6.91 -7.99
CA ASN A 109 1.16 -6.85 -6.54
C ASN A 109 2.53 -6.38 -6.09
N LEU A 110 2.57 -5.27 -5.37
CA LEU A 110 3.76 -4.67 -4.79
C LEU A 110 3.60 -4.70 -3.27
N ASP A 111 4.42 -5.49 -2.61
CA ASP A 111 4.37 -5.66 -1.16
C ASP A 111 5.45 -4.78 -0.53
N TYR A 112 5.04 -3.86 0.35
CA TYR A 112 5.93 -2.89 1.01
C TYR A 112 5.92 -3.07 2.52
N ILE A 113 7.07 -2.78 3.14
CA ILE A 113 7.11 -2.31 4.52
C ILE A 113 7.02 -0.79 4.45
N ALA A 114 5.87 -0.26 4.86
CA ALA A 114 5.62 1.17 4.88
C ALA A 114 5.87 1.72 6.29
N VAL A 115 6.51 2.88 6.35
CA VAL A 115 6.82 3.62 7.58
C VAL A 115 6.25 5.04 7.45
N PRO A 116 4.94 5.21 7.70
CA PRO A 116 4.33 6.53 7.81
C PRO A 116 4.78 7.25 9.09
N VAL A 117 4.94 8.57 9.00
CA VAL A 117 5.10 9.46 10.15
C VAL A 117 4.03 10.53 10.04
N MET A 118 2.91 10.33 10.74
CA MET A 118 1.75 11.19 10.60
C MET A 118 1.69 12.21 11.72
N PHE A 119 1.44 13.47 11.35
CA PHE A 119 1.14 14.57 12.25
C PHE A 119 -0.38 14.64 12.38
N GLN A 120 -0.88 14.44 13.59
CA GLN A 120 -2.32 14.41 13.88
C GLN A 120 -2.74 15.68 14.61
N TYR A 121 -3.87 16.24 14.20
CA TYR A 121 -4.55 17.33 14.91
C TYR A 121 -5.93 16.84 15.39
N ASN A 122 -6.17 16.88 16.69
CA ASN A 122 -7.40 16.46 17.30
C ASN A 122 -8.33 17.67 17.45
N PHE A 123 -9.39 17.73 16.62
CA PHE A 123 -10.43 18.77 16.74
C PHE A 123 -11.31 18.58 17.99
N VAL A 124 -11.57 17.32 18.30
CA VAL A 124 -12.23 16.86 19.52
C VAL A 124 -11.52 15.58 19.98
N PRO A 125 -11.71 15.14 21.23
CA PRO A 125 -10.95 14.00 21.78
C PRO A 125 -10.97 12.73 20.93
N ASN A 126 -12.05 12.50 20.21
CA ASN A 126 -12.26 11.26 19.45
C ASN A 126 -12.04 11.39 17.94
N PHE A 127 -11.88 12.61 17.41
CA PHE A 127 -11.72 12.85 15.97
C PHE A 127 -10.44 13.61 15.69
N TYR A 128 -9.66 13.08 14.77
CA TYR A 128 -8.45 13.74 14.30
C TYR A 128 -8.36 13.75 12.78
N VAL A 129 -7.62 14.71 12.26
CA VAL A 129 -7.09 14.70 10.91
C VAL A 129 -5.59 14.47 10.98
N GLU A 130 -5.03 13.93 9.92
CA GLU A 130 -3.60 13.65 9.86
C GLU A 130 -3.01 13.98 8.50
N ALA A 131 -1.76 14.40 8.50
CA ALA A 131 -0.96 14.55 7.30
C ALA A 131 0.49 14.18 7.61
N GLY A 132 1.20 13.63 6.62
CA GLY A 132 2.62 13.32 6.83
C GLY A 132 3.24 12.49 5.71
N PRO A 133 4.56 12.31 5.76
CA PRO A 133 5.29 11.46 4.84
C PRO A 133 5.07 9.97 5.12
N GLU A 134 5.10 9.19 4.04
CA GLU A 134 5.15 7.73 4.09
C GLU A 134 6.37 7.23 3.31
N PHE A 135 7.20 6.43 3.96
CA PHE A 135 8.39 5.81 3.38
C PHE A 135 8.11 4.33 3.17
N GLY A 136 8.17 3.85 1.93
CA GLY A 136 7.91 2.46 1.57
C GLY A 136 9.18 1.74 1.13
N PHE A 137 9.37 0.50 1.61
CA PHE A 137 10.47 -0.37 1.20
C PHE A 137 9.89 -1.63 0.56
N LEU A 138 10.15 -1.83 -0.75
CA LEU A 138 9.64 -2.96 -1.51
C LEU A 138 10.25 -4.28 -1.04
N VAL A 139 9.41 -5.17 -0.52
CA VAL A 139 9.83 -6.50 -0.04
C VAL A 139 9.38 -7.62 -0.96
N GLY A 140 8.34 -7.41 -1.78
CA GLY A 140 7.83 -8.38 -2.74
C GLY A 140 7.22 -7.72 -3.96
N ALA A 141 7.36 -8.36 -5.14
CA ALA A 141 6.71 -7.93 -6.37
C ALA A 141 6.32 -9.17 -7.19
N LYS A 142 5.06 -9.22 -7.66
CA LYS A 142 4.55 -10.33 -8.49
C LYS A 142 3.36 -9.90 -9.34
N ASN A 143 3.25 -10.50 -10.51
CA ASN A 143 2.05 -10.49 -11.33
C ASN A 143 1.25 -11.77 -11.06
N LYS A 144 -0.05 -11.61 -10.87
CA LYS A 144 -1.02 -12.70 -10.77
C LYS A 144 -2.15 -12.46 -11.75
N GLY A 145 -2.47 -13.42 -12.59
CA GLY A 145 -3.52 -13.21 -13.56
C GLY A 145 -3.99 -14.48 -14.26
N ASP A 146 -4.95 -14.26 -15.14
CA ASP A 146 -5.55 -15.25 -16.00
C ASP A 146 -5.42 -14.80 -17.46
N ARG A 147 -5.06 -15.74 -18.32
CA ARG A 147 -5.05 -15.56 -19.78
C ARG A 147 -6.09 -16.47 -20.38
N THR A 148 -7.01 -15.91 -21.17
CA THR A 148 -8.01 -16.63 -21.90
C THR A 148 -7.79 -16.42 -23.39
N THR A 149 -7.57 -17.51 -24.13
CA THR A 149 -7.46 -17.52 -25.59
C THR A 149 -8.69 -18.15 -26.18
N THR A 150 -9.39 -17.42 -27.05
CA THR A 150 -10.54 -17.91 -27.82
C THR A 150 -10.19 -17.92 -29.29
N VAL A 151 -10.31 -19.09 -29.93
CA VAL A 151 -10.06 -19.28 -31.36
C VAL A 151 -11.37 -19.63 -32.03
N THR A 152 -11.77 -18.87 -33.04
CA THR A 152 -12.99 -19.06 -33.83
C THR A 152 -12.63 -19.26 -35.30
N THR A 153 -13.04 -20.40 -35.85
CA THR A 153 -12.89 -20.72 -37.28
C THR A 153 -14.25 -21.11 -37.84
N GLY A 154 -14.81 -20.26 -38.69
CA GLY A 154 -16.19 -20.43 -39.18
C GLY A 154 -17.19 -20.41 -38.04
N SER A 155 -17.96 -21.50 -37.84
CA SER A 155 -18.90 -21.67 -36.72
C SER A 155 -18.31 -22.37 -35.49
N ASN A 156 -17.05 -22.81 -35.54
CA ASN A 156 -16.41 -23.53 -34.45
C ASN A 156 -15.61 -22.55 -33.56
N THR A 157 -15.86 -22.60 -32.25
CA THR A 157 -15.15 -21.82 -31.25
C THR A 157 -14.54 -22.74 -30.19
N SER A 158 -13.26 -22.52 -29.90
CA SER A 158 -12.52 -23.18 -28.82
C SER A 158 -11.98 -22.14 -27.87
N THR A 159 -12.14 -22.35 -26.56
CA THR A 159 -11.65 -21.45 -25.52
C THR A 159 -10.74 -22.22 -24.57
N SER A 160 -9.57 -21.65 -24.28
CA SER A 160 -8.60 -22.15 -23.29
C SER A 160 -8.28 -21.05 -22.30
N SER A 161 -8.25 -21.38 -21.00
CA SER A 161 -7.87 -20.45 -19.94
C SER A 161 -6.74 -21.03 -19.08
N ALA A 162 -5.79 -20.19 -18.70
CA ALA A 162 -4.67 -20.54 -17.84
C ALA A 162 -4.40 -19.42 -16.83
N SER A 163 -4.25 -19.79 -15.55
CA SER A 163 -3.83 -18.88 -14.48
C SER A 163 -2.32 -18.92 -14.34
N TYR A 164 -1.72 -17.77 -14.00
CA TYR A 164 -0.29 -17.67 -13.75
C TYR A 164 0.03 -16.79 -12.54
N SER A 165 1.22 -16.97 -11.99
CA SER A 165 1.74 -16.15 -10.89
C SER A 165 3.25 -16.04 -11.00
N ASP A 166 3.73 -14.93 -11.56
CA ASP A 166 5.13 -14.71 -11.87
C ASP A 166 5.73 -13.65 -10.94
N LYS A 167 6.93 -13.89 -10.45
CA LYS A 167 7.68 -12.89 -9.70
C LYS A 167 8.21 -11.84 -10.65
N ILE A 168 8.06 -10.57 -10.27
CA ILE A 168 8.71 -9.46 -10.96
C ILE A 168 10.12 -9.33 -10.39
N ASP A 169 11.12 -9.21 -11.28
CA ASP A 169 12.48 -8.93 -10.87
C ASP A 169 12.53 -7.53 -10.24
N LYS A 170 13.01 -7.48 -9.00
CA LYS A 170 13.12 -6.22 -8.24
C LYS A 170 14.18 -5.28 -8.81
N ASP A 171 15.10 -5.78 -9.62
CA ASP A 171 16.13 -4.97 -10.26
C ASP A 171 15.53 -3.97 -11.26
N ASN A 172 14.31 -4.25 -11.76
CA ASN A 172 13.54 -3.36 -12.64
C ASN A 172 12.63 -2.37 -11.88
N LEU A 173 12.60 -2.44 -10.56
CA LEU A 173 11.73 -1.62 -9.71
C LEU A 173 12.54 -0.78 -8.73
N ASN A 174 12.04 0.41 -8.44
CA ASN A 174 12.56 1.19 -7.34
C ASN A 174 12.16 0.54 -6.01
N THR A 175 13.15 0.15 -5.22
CA THR A 175 12.93 -0.50 -3.92
C THR A 175 12.45 0.48 -2.84
N PHE A 176 12.64 1.77 -3.07
CA PHE A 176 12.19 2.84 -2.19
C PHE A 176 11.02 3.59 -2.82
N ASN A 177 9.95 3.74 -2.04
CA ASN A 177 8.78 4.53 -2.39
C ASN A 177 8.59 5.64 -1.36
N PHE A 178 8.30 6.85 -1.84
CA PHE A 178 7.96 7.99 -1.01
C PHE A 178 6.59 8.52 -1.40
N GLY A 179 5.75 8.78 -0.41
CA GLY A 179 4.42 9.36 -0.59
C GLY A 179 4.09 10.37 0.49
N ILE A 180 3.02 11.13 0.26
CA ILE A 180 2.43 12.06 1.22
C ILE A 180 1.02 11.57 1.52
N GLY A 181 0.76 11.31 2.80
CA GLY A 181 -0.51 10.88 3.33
C GLY A 181 -1.34 12.05 3.85
N LEU A 182 -2.65 12.00 3.58
CA LEU A 182 -3.67 12.85 4.19
C LEU A 182 -4.82 11.96 4.64
N GLY A 183 -5.26 12.10 5.88
CA GLY A 183 -6.27 11.22 6.43
C GLY A 183 -7.04 11.79 7.60
N ALA A 184 -7.94 10.97 8.11
CA ALA A 184 -8.72 11.25 9.32
C ALA A 184 -9.01 9.94 10.05
N GLY A 185 -9.30 10.05 11.34
CA GLY A 185 -9.73 8.91 12.14
C GLY A 185 -10.70 9.33 13.23
N TYR A 186 -11.50 8.35 13.63
CA TYR A 186 -12.48 8.52 14.69
C TYR A 186 -12.42 7.33 15.65
N TYR A 187 -12.26 7.60 16.93
CA TYR A 187 -12.26 6.60 18.00
C TYR A 187 -13.65 6.51 18.63
N PHE A 188 -14.30 5.35 18.47
CA PHE A 188 -15.62 5.08 19.09
C PHE A 188 -15.50 4.89 20.60
N THR A 189 -14.34 4.38 21.04
CA THR A 189 -13.94 4.20 22.43
C THR A 189 -12.52 4.73 22.58
N ASP A 190 -11.99 4.75 23.79
CA ASP A 190 -10.57 5.12 24.03
C ASP A 190 -9.56 4.23 23.30
N ASN A 191 -9.99 3.03 22.91
CA ASN A 191 -9.14 2.02 22.31
C ASN A 191 -9.44 1.75 20.83
N ILE A 192 -10.72 1.71 20.41
CA ILE A 192 -11.15 1.24 19.09
C ILE A 192 -11.54 2.42 18.21
N GLY A 193 -10.95 2.50 17.04
CA GLY A 193 -11.24 3.52 16.05
C GLY A 193 -11.23 3.01 14.61
N ILE A 194 -11.80 3.82 13.73
CA ILE A 194 -11.72 3.68 12.27
C ILE A 194 -10.78 4.74 11.73
N THR A 195 -10.03 4.40 10.69
CA THR A 195 -9.10 5.30 10.02
C THR A 195 -9.34 5.30 8.53
N ALA A 196 -9.22 6.46 7.89
CA ALA A 196 -9.23 6.60 6.44
C ALA A 196 -8.05 7.51 6.03
N ARG A 197 -7.26 7.09 5.03
CA ARG A 197 -6.08 7.81 4.58
C ARG A 197 -5.94 7.68 3.06
N TYR A 198 -5.58 8.76 2.41
CA TYR A 198 -5.10 8.76 1.04
C TYR A 198 -3.61 9.03 1.03
N VAL A 199 -2.85 8.20 0.33
CA VAL A 199 -1.40 8.35 0.12
C VAL A 199 -1.17 8.63 -1.36
N ALA A 200 -0.67 9.82 -1.66
CA ALA A 200 -0.20 10.20 -2.98
C ALA A 200 1.27 9.84 -3.13
N GLY A 201 1.59 8.93 -4.04
CA GLY A 201 2.97 8.57 -4.37
C GLY A 201 3.69 9.71 -5.08
N VAL A 202 4.94 9.94 -4.71
CA VAL A 202 5.82 10.97 -5.30
C VAL A 202 6.91 10.35 -6.17
N THR A 203 7.45 9.22 -5.74
CA THR A 203 8.52 8.51 -6.45
C THR A 203 7.99 7.61 -7.58
N ASP A 204 8.83 7.39 -8.59
CA ASP A 204 8.56 6.42 -9.64
C ASP A 204 8.70 4.98 -9.10
N VAL A 205 7.78 4.10 -9.46
CA VAL A 205 7.82 2.67 -9.13
C VAL A 205 8.77 1.92 -10.06
N ALA A 206 8.86 2.34 -11.32
CA ALA A 206 9.73 1.71 -12.31
C ALA A 206 11.13 2.34 -12.31
N LYS A 207 12.15 1.50 -12.47
CA LYS A 207 13.55 1.89 -12.61
C LYS A 207 13.94 1.94 -14.09
N ASP A 208 14.95 2.74 -14.41
CA ASP A 208 15.59 2.80 -15.72
C ASP A 208 14.64 3.04 -16.91
N ARG A 209 13.71 3.99 -16.75
CA ARG A 209 12.77 4.36 -17.81
C ARG A 209 13.42 5.22 -18.90
N PRO A 210 12.93 5.16 -20.16
CA PRO A 210 13.38 6.06 -21.22
C PRO A 210 13.20 7.52 -20.84
N ASN A 211 14.14 8.38 -21.25
CA ASN A 211 14.05 9.82 -21.02
C ASN A 211 12.77 10.38 -21.64
N GLY A 212 12.02 11.17 -20.86
CA GLY A 212 10.77 11.79 -21.29
C GLY A 212 9.52 10.96 -21.01
N SER A 213 9.65 9.78 -20.39
CA SER A 213 8.49 9.03 -19.89
C SER A 213 8.01 9.61 -18.56
N ASP A 214 6.70 9.72 -18.41
CA ASP A 214 6.11 10.20 -17.15
C ASP A 214 6.25 9.15 -16.03
N ALA A 215 6.42 9.60 -14.78
CA ALA A 215 6.65 8.71 -13.63
C ALA A 215 5.42 7.87 -13.27
N ILE A 216 5.59 6.57 -13.08
CA ILE A 216 4.52 5.68 -12.58
C ILE A 216 4.50 5.77 -11.06
N ARG A 217 3.51 6.46 -10.51
CA ARG A 217 3.36 6.67 -9.08
C ARG A 217 2.27 5.79 -8.49
N ASN A 218 2.49 5.38 -7.27
CA ASN A 218 1.54 4.53 -6.55
C ASN A 218 0.63 5.40 -5.68
N ASN A 219 -0.67 5.43 -5.99
CA ASN A 219 -1.68 6.15 -5.22
C ASN A 219 -2.56 5.14 -4.48
N THR A 220 -2.82 5.38 -3.20
CA THR A 220 -3.54 4.40 -2.37
C THR A 220 -4.52 5.09 -1.44
N PHE A 221 -5.76 4.62 -1.45
CA PHE A 221 -6.76 4.92 -0.44
C PHE A 221 -6.82 3.76 0.56
N GLN A 222 -6.67 4.07 1.84
CA GLN A 222 -6.63 3.10 2.93
C GLN A 222 -7.81 3.32 3.85
N VAL A 223 -8.52 2.26 4.22
CA VAL A 223 -9.57 2.27 5.26
C VAL A 223 -9.31 1.10 6.20
N GLY A 224 -9.35 1.34 7.51
CA GLY A 224 -9.04 0.29 8.47
C GLY A 224 -9.52 0.59 9.87
N LEU A 225 -9.31 -0.40 10.73
CA LEU A 225 -9.53 -0.31 12.16
C LEU A 225 -8.20 -0.12 12.87
N ALA A 226 -8.23 0.62 13.97
CA ALA A 226 -7.10 0.82 14.87
C ALA A 226 -7.51 0.44 16.29
N TYR A 227 -6.60 -0.19 17.00
CA TYR A 227 -6.75 -0.48 18.42
C TYR A 227 -5.55 0.07 19.20
N LYS A 228 -5.79 0.96 20.14
CA LYS A 228 -4.81 1.51 21.09
C LYS A 228 -4.86 0.73 22.40
N PHE A 229 -3.68 0.42 22.94
CA PHE A 229 -3.55 -0.20 24.27
C PHE A 229 -3.65 0.83 25.40
#